data_d5f1966716286eeff0cbdf3a5d2ca680
#
_entry.id   d5f1966716286eeff0cbdf3a5d2ca680
#
_cell.length_a   1.000
_cell.length_b   1.000
_cell.length_c   1.000
_cell.angle_alpha   90.00
_cell.angle_beta   90.00
_cell.angle_gamma   90.00
#
_symmetry.space_group_name_H-M   'P 1'
#
loop_
_entity.id
_entity.type
_entity.pdbx_description
1 polymer ?
#
loop_
_entity_poly.entity_id
_entity_poly.type
_entity_poly.pdbx_seq_one_letter_code
_entity_poly.pdbx_strand_id
1 'polypeptide(L)'
;MSPHRSPAPGVLRLGLRENLPQFVLLVVVNAFVGAMVGLERSILPAMAEQEFQLAARTAVLSFIVVFGVAKALTNYGAGRLADRYGRKHVLVGGWLAAVPVPFLLMWAPSWNWVLFANLLLGVSQGLTWSTTVIMKIDLVGSRQRGLAMGLNEFAGYVAVAASALATGWIAARYGIRPQPFYLGVVFVIVGLALSVLVVRETRQHVSHESALLGSPPPGGMPTPRQVFWRTTVFDRNLSSVSQAGLVNNLNDGMAWGLFPLVFAAAGMSLAQVGVLAAIYPATWGLAQLATGALSDRSGRKPLIVWGMWVQAAAIALVTLAHTFAGFVAGAVLLGIGTAMVYPTLLAAIGDVAHPSWRASAVGVYRLWRDLGYAIGALLAGLTADAFGLQAAMWLIGAVTFASGAVSAIRMAETLSVASSRPSERSLVF
;
A
#
# COMPACT_ATOMS: atom_id res chain seq x y z
N MET A 1 26.00 -20.86 35.13
CA MET A 1 26.45 -20.18 33.92
C MET A 1 26.74 -21.22 32.87
N SER A 2 25.77 -21.48 31.98
CA SER A 2 25.96 -22.41 30.84
C SER A 2 26.62 -21.63 29.68
N PRO A 3 27.64 -22.20 29.02
CA PRO A 3 28.32 -21.53 27.93
C PRO A 3 27.40 -21.41 26.71
N HIS A 4 27.22 -20.19 26.25
CA HIS A 4 26.61 -19.91 24.93
C HIS A 4 27.49 -20.59 23.86
N ARG A 5 27.06 -21.72 23.35
CA ARG A 5 27.63 -22.34 22.16
C ARG A 5 27.29 -21.43 20.97
N SER A 6 28.29 -20.80 20.37
CA SER A 6 28.17 -20.18 19.06
C SER A 6 27.70 -21.25 18.07
N PRO A 7 26.64 -20.96 17.26
CA PRO A 7 26.12 -21.95 16.33
C PRO A 7 27.05 -22.14 15.15
N ALA A 8 27.11 -23.38 14.65
CA ALA A 8 27.83 -23.75 13.46
C ALA A 8 27.37 -22.89 12.25
N PRO A 9 28.27 -22.46 11.35
CA PRO A 9 27.91 -21.71 10.15
C PRO A 9 27.07 -22.59 9.22
N GLY A 10 25.81 -22.19 8.95
CA GLY A 10 24.96 -22.85 7.96
C GLY A 10 23.53 -23.21 8.37
N VAL A 11 23.15 -23.06 9.64
CA VAL A 11 21.75 -23.37 10.06
C VAL A 11 20.85 -22.18 9.77
N LEU A 12 19.95 -22.31 8.77
CA LEU A 12 18.88 -21.34 8.48
C LEU A 12 17.98 -21.18 9.72
N ARG A 13 17.81 -19.95 10.18
CA ARG A 13 16.94 -19.62 11.31
C ARG A 13 15.91 -18.58 10.87
N LEU A 14 14.66 -18.81 11.26
CA LEU A 14 13.59 -17.82 11.13
C LEU A 14 13.61 -16.90 12.34
N GLY A 15 13.38 -15.61 12.13
CA GLY A 15 13.30 -14.63 13.19
C GLY A 15 13.83 -13.27 12.78
N LEU A 16 13.25 -12.22 13.37
CA LEU A 16 13.63 -10.83 13.06
C LEU A 16 15.08 -10.54 13.51
N ARG A 17 15.47 -11.01 14.70
CA ARG A 17 16.81 -10.78 15.25
C ARG A 17 17.88 -11.55 14.48
N GLU A 18 17.56 -12.78 14.11
CA GLU A 18 18.43 -13.68 13.37
C GLU A 18 18.74 -13.19 11.96
N ASN A 19 17.79 -12.48 11.35
CA ASN A 19 17.89 -11.96 9.98
C ASN A 19 17.87 -10.43 9.91
N LEU A 20 18.17 -9.73 11.03
CA LEU A 20 18.03 -8.28 11.15
C LEU A 20 18.73 -7.47 10.04
N PRO A 21 19.98 -7.77 9.63
CA PRO A 21 20.65 -7.00 8.59
C PRO A 21 19.92 -7.08 7.24
N GLN A 22 19.47 -8.28 6.84
CA GLN A 22 18.75 -8.50 5.60
C GLN A 22 17.35 -7.89 5.67
N PHE A 23 16.70 -7.97 6.84
CA PHE A 23 15.39 -7.37 7.07
C PHE A 23 15.46 -5.84 6.95
N VAL A 24 16.41 -5.19 7.62
CA VAL A 24 16.61 -3.72 7.55
C VAL A 24 16.95 -3.28 6.12
N LEU A 25 17.79 -4.04 5.42
CA LEU A 25 18.09 -3.77 4.02
C LEU A 25 16.82 -3.77 3.16
N LEU A 26 15.94 -4.77 3.33
CA LEU A 26 14.68 -4.85 2.60
C LEU A 26 13.71 -3.73 2.99
N VAL A 27 13.76 -3.23 4.23
CA VAL A 27 13.01 -2.04 4.67
C VAL A 27 13.52 -0.80 3.94
N VAL A 28 14.84 -0.63 3.84
CA VAL A 28 15.46 0.49 3.09
C VAL A 28 15.14 0.41 1.59
N VAL A 29 15.25 -0.78 0.98
CA VAL A 29 14.85 -0.98 -0.42
C VAL A 29 13.39 -0.60 -0.62
N ASN A 30 12.49 -1.01 0.30
CA ASN A 30 11.08 -0.64 0.23
C ASN A 30 10.82 0.86 0.41
N ALA A 31 11.66 1.57 1.17
CA ALA A 31 11.58 3.02 1.24
C ALA A 31 11.86 3.67 -0.13
N PHE A 32 12.85 3.22 -0.88
CA PHE A 32 13.08 3.70 -2.25
C PHE A 32 11.92 3.34 -3.21
N VAL A 33 11.30 2.16 -3.02
CA VAL A 33 10.08 1.78 -3.77
C VAL A 33 8.95 2.78 -3.49
N GLY A 34 8.72 3.12 -2.22
CA GLY A 34 7.73 4.13 -1.84
C GLY A 34 8.07 5.52 -2.37
N ALA A 35 9.35 5.92 -2.29
CA ALA A 35 9.81 7.22 -2.78
C ALA A 35 9.50 7.44 -4.27
N MET A 36 9.56 6.39 -5.10
CA MET A 36 9.18 6.45 -6.52
C MET A 36 7.70 6.82 -6.73
N VAL A 37 6.80 6.37 -5.85
CA VAL A 37 5.38 6.78 -5.90
C VAL A 37 5.22 8.23 -5.42
N GLY A 38 5.94 8.60 -4.34
CA GLY A 38 5.91 9.95 -3.81
C GLY A 38 6.39 11.02 -4.80
N LEU A 39 7.30 10.64 -5.68
CA LEU A 39 7.87 11.51 -6.72
C LEU A 39 6.80 12.24 -7.55
N GLU A 40 5.67 11.60 -7.80
CA GLU A 40 4.62 12.09 -8.68
C GLU A 40 3.46 12.77 -7.95
N ARG A 41 3.28 12.50 -6.65
CA ARG A 41 2.08 12.87 -5.89
C ARG A 41 1.79 14.37 -5.85
N SER A 42 2.83 15.20 -5.78
CA SER A 42 2.66 16.65 -5.64
C SER A 42 2.66 17.40 -6.98
N ILE A 43 3.22 16.80 -8.03
CA ILE A 43 3.53 17.57 -9.26
C ILE A 43 2.84 17.07 -10.52
N LEU A 44 2.47 15.79 -10.63
CA LEU A 44 1.89 15.28 -11.89
C LEU A 44 0.55 15.93 -12.25
N PRO A 45 -0.40 16.18 -11.33
CA PRO A 45 -1.61 16.92 -11.68
C PRO A 45 -1.33 18.34 -12.17
N ALA A 46 -0.38 19.05 -11.55
CA ALA A 46 0.02 20.39 -12.00
C ALA A 46 0.71 20.34 -13.38
N MET A 47 1.55 19.35 -13.63
CA MET A 47 2.20 19.13 -14.92
C MET A 47 1.18 18.86 -16.04
N ALA A 48 0.13 18.08 -15.75
CA ALA A 48 -0.96 17.80 -16.68
C ALA A 48 -1.68 19.09 -17.12
N GLU A 49 -2.00 19.96 -16.17
CA GLU A 49 -2.71 21.21 -16.45
C GLU A 49 -1.79 22.28 -17.07
N GLN A 50 -0.61 22.51 -16.48
CA GLN A 50 0.24 23.65 -16.85
C GLN A 50 1.09 23.40 -18.09
N GLU A 51 1.59 22.18 -18.30
CA GLU A 51 2.49 21.88 -19.41
C GLU A 51 1.80 21.15 -20.57
N PHE A 52 0.82 20.28 -20.27
CA PHE A 52 0.06 19.54 -21.29
C PHE A 52 -1.33 20.13 -21.55
N GLN A 53 -1.74 21.16 -20.81
CA GLN A 53 -3.00 21.90 -20.99
C GLN A 53 -4.24 20.99 -21.00
N LEU A 54 -4.22 19.94 -20.18
CA LEU A 54 -5.35 19.03 -20.07
C LEU A 54 -6.47 19.69 -19.25
N ALA A 55 -7.61 19.94 -19.89
CA ALA A 55 -8.77 20.57 -19.26
C ALA A 55 -9.65 19.55 -18.51
N ALA A 56 -9.83 18.35 -19.08
CA ALA A 56 -10.65 17.31 -18.48
C ALA A 56 -9.95 16.64 -17.29
N ARG A 57 -10.63 16.58 -16.15
CA ARG A 57 -10.10 15.94 -14.92
C ARG A 57 -9.84 14.44 -15.12
N THR A 58 -10.71 13.77 -15.87
CA THR A 58 -10.49 12.37 -16.25
C THR A 58 -9.17 12.21 -17.02
N ALA A 59 -8.84 13.13 -17.93
CA ALA A 59 -7.56 13.11 -18.64
C ALA A 59 -6.39 13.38 -17.70
N VAL A 60 -6.50 14.33 -16.78
CA VAL A 60 -5.49 14.63 -15.76
C VAL A 60 -5.22 13.39 -14.89
N LEU A 61 -6.26 12.66 -14.48
CA LEU A 61 -6.16 11.50 -13.58
C LEU A 61 -5.85 10.18 -14.31
N SER A 62 -5.76 10.18 -15.63
CA SER A 62 -5.53 8.96 -16.42
C SER A 62 -4.25 8.21 -16.07
N PHE A 63 -3.21 8.91 -15.61
CA PHE A 63 -1.96 8.27 -15.16
C PHE A 63 -2.19 7.36 -13.94
N ILE A 64 -3.08 7.73 -13.01
CA ILE A 64 -3.42 6.92 -11.83
C ILE A 64 -4.19 5.67 -12.26
N VAL A 65 -5.08 5.79 -13.26
CA VAL A 65 -5.80 4.64 -13.83
C VAL A 65 -4.82 3.62 -14.41
N VAL A 66 -3.90 4.08 -15.25
CA VAL A 66 -2.89 3.23 -15.88
C VAL A 66 -1.99 2.58 -14.82
N PHE A 67 -1.48 3.38 -13.88
CA PHE A 67 -0.69 2.90 -12.76
C PHE A 67 -1.43 1.85 -11.93
N GLY A 68 -2.67 2.13 -11.53
CA GLY A 68 -3.47 1.26 -10.66
C GLY A 68 -3.78 -0.08 -11.31
N VAL A 69 -4.17 -0.09 -12.58
CA VAL A 69 -4.43 -1.33 -13.33
C VAL A 69 -3.14 -2.13 -13.49
N ALA A 70 -2.05 -1.52 -13.92
CA ALA A 70 -0.76 -2.19 -14.08
C ALA A 70 -0.28 -2.79 -12.76
N LYS A 71 -0.35 -2.03 -11.66
CA LYS A 71 0.03 -2.49 -10.33
C LYS A 71 -0.85 -3.65 -9.85
N ALA A 72 -2.16 -3.56 -10.01
CA ALA A 72 -3.11 -4.59 -9.57
C ALA A 72 -2.85 -5.95 -10.26
N LEU A 73 -2.74 -5.94 -11.58
CA LEU A 73 -2.46 -7.14 -12.38
C LEU A 73 -1.08 -7.73 -12.05
N THR A 74 -0.09 -6.87 -11.90
CA THR A 74 1.28 -7.30 -11.58
C THR A 74 1.37 -7.86 -10.16
N ASN A 75 0.73 -7.23 -9.17
CA ASN A 75 0.66 -7.73 -7.79
C ASN A 75 0.00 -9.12 -7.72
N TYR A 76 -1.08 -9.32 -8.46
CA TYR A 76 -1.76 -10.63 -8.52
C TYR A 76 -0.84 -11.73 -9.05
N GLY A 77 0.06 -11.40 -10.01
CA GLY A 77 1.03 -12.32 -10.58
C GLY A 77 2.35 -12.43 -9.80
N ALA A 78 2.71 -11.42 -9.01
CA ALA A 78 4.05 -11.29 -8.41
C ALA A 78 4.45 -12.48 -7.51
N GLY A 79 3.51 -13.02 -6.72
CA GLY A 79 3.77 -14.18 -5.87
C GLY A 79 4.17 -15.42 -6.68
N ARG A 80 3.44 -15.70 -7.77
CA ARG A 80 3.76 -16.85 -8.67
C ARG A 80 5.09 -16.66 -9.38
N LEU A 81 5.39 -15.44 -9.82
CA LEU A 81 6.68 -15.12 -10.43
C LEU A 81 7.82 -15.31 -9.42
N ALA A 82 7.63 -14.86 -8.18
CA ALA A 82 8.61 -15.02 -7.11
C ALA A 82 8.85 -16.51 -6.76
N ASP A 83 7.81 -17.35 -6.78
CA ASP A 83 7.95 -18.78 -6.54
C ASP A 83 8.67 -19.48 -7.70
N ARG A 84 8.43 -19.07 -8.95
CA ARG A 84 9.01 -19.67 -10.14
C ARG A 84 10.45 -19.23 -10.37
N TYR A 85 10.73 -17.94 -10.31
CA TYR A 85 12.02 -17.35 -10.71
C TYR A 85 12.91 -16.95 -9.52
N GLY A 86 12.38 -16.99 -8.29
CA GLY A 86 13.06 -16.52 -7.08
C GLY A 86 12.73 -15.06 -6.76
N ARG A 87 12.76 -14.75 -5.46
CA ARG A 87 12.35 -13.43 -4.93
C ARG A 87 13.29 -12.33 -5.41
N LYS A 88 14.59 -12.56 -5.34
CA LYS A 88 15.60 -11.58 -5.77
C LYS A 88 15.46 -11.21 -7.24
N HIS A 89 15.26 -12.17 -8.13
CA HIS A 89 15.13 -11.90 -9.57
C HIS A 89 13.89 -11.08 -9.89
N VAL A 90 12.76 -11.35 -9.22
CA VAL A 90 11.53 -10.58 -9.40
C VAL A 90 11.70 -9.14 -8.87
N LEU A 91 12.38 -8.96 -7.73
CA LEU A 91 12.70 -7.64 -7.18
C LEU A 91 13.57 -6.84 -8.15
N VAL A 92 14.63 -7.44 -8.69
CA VAL A 92 15.51 -6.80 -9.68
C VAL A 92 14.75 -6.46 -10.96
N GLY A 93 13.93 -7.39 -11.48
CA GLY A 93 13.06 -7.16 -12.64
C GLY A 93 12.11 -5.97 -12.43
N GLY A 94 11.58 -5.82 -11.23
CA GLY A 94 10.75 -4.67 -10.85
C GLY A 94 11.54 -3.34 -10.87
N TRP A 95 12.76 -3.32 -10.40
CA TRP A 95 13.64 -2.15 -10.50
C TRP A 95 14.03 -1.82 -11.94
N LEU A 96 14.29 -2.84 -12.78
CA LEU A 96 14.58 -2.62 -14.22
C LEU A 96 13.40 -1.97 -14.94
N ALA A 97 12.15 -2.31 -14.58
CA ALA A 97 10.95 -1.63 -15.09
C ALA A 97 10.87 -0.17 -14.61
N ALA A 98 11.44 0.17 -13.45
CA ALA A 98 11.47 1.53 -12.94
C ALA A 98 12.53 2.43 -13.60
N VAL A 99 13.62 1.86 -14.17
CA VAL A 99 14.74 2.63 -14.73
C VAL A 99 14.30 3.71 -15.72
N PRO A 100 13.45 3.46 -16.72
CA PRO A 100 13.07 4.48 -17.69
C PRO A 100 12.11 5.53 -17.14
N VAL A 101 11.41 5.26 -16.00
CA VAL A 101 10.34 6.11 -15.49
C VAL A 101 10.75 7.57 -15.29
N PRO A 102 11.81 7.91 -14.51
CA PRO A 102 12.17 9.30 -14.30
C PRO A 102 12.58 10.00 -15.58
N PHE A 103 13.24 9.31 -16.51
CA PHE A 103 13.66 9.87 -17.79
C PHE A 103 12.46 10.16 -18.71
N LEU A 104 11.48 9.24 -18.75
CA LEU A 104 10.24 9.45 -19.50
C LEU A 104 9.47 10.66 -18.97
N LEU A 105 9.43 10.88 -17.65
CA LEU A 105 8.76 12.02 -17.04
C LEU A 105 9.52 13.33 -17.27
N MET A 106 10.86 13.32 -17.21
CA MET A 106 11.69 14.51 -17.51
C MET A 106 11.45 15.05 -18.89
N TRP A 107 11.40 14.18 -19.89
CA TRP A 107 11.41 14.57 -21.30
C TRP A 107 10.18 14.11 -22.06
N ALA A 108 9.05 13.87 -21.37
CA ALA A 108 7.78 13.52 -22.00
C ALA A 108 7.37 14.57 -23.06
N PRO A 109 7.30 14.22 -24.36
CA PRO A 109 6.85 15.15 -25.39
C PRO A 109 5.32 15.26 -25.45
N SER A 110 4.60 14.31 -24.83
CA SER A 110 3.15 14.28 -24.75
C SER A 110 2.70 13.51 -23.50
N TRP A 111 1.42 13.69 -23.13
CA TRP A 111 0.82 13.00 -21.99
C TRP A 111 0.87 11.46 -22.12
N ASN A 112 0.82 10.92 -23.33
CA ASN A 112 0.93 9.48 -23.55
C ASN A 112 2.26 8.90 -23.06
N TRP A 113 3.34 9.67 -23.08
CA TRP A 113 4.63 9.25 -22.49
C TRP A 113 4.58 9.22 -20.97
N VAL A 114 3.81 10.13 -20.35
CA VAL A 114 3.55 10.10 -18.90
C VAL A 114 2.72 8.88 -18.55
N LEU A 115 1.71 8.52 -19.35
CA LEU A 115 0.92 7.29 -19.17
C LEU A 115 1.80 6.04 -19.29
N PHE A 116 2.71 6.01 -20.26
CA PHE A 116 3.64 4.90 -20.42
C PHE A 116 4.62 4.81 -19.24
N ALA A 117 5.12 5.92 -18.73
CA ALA A 117 5.93 5.96 -17.51
C ALA A 117 5.16 5.36 -16.32
N ASN A 118 3.89 5.72 -16.17
CA ASN A 118 3.02 5.21 -15.11
C ASN A 118 2.63 3.73 -15.26
N LEU A 119 2.53 3.22 -16.49
CA LEU A 119 2.42 1.78 -16.75
C LEU A 119 3.65 1.04 -16.18
N LEU A 120 4.83 1.52 -16.52
CA LEU A 120 6.09 0.93 -16.05
C LEU A 120 6.25 1.07 -14.53
N LEU A 121 5.87 2.22 -13.96
CA LEU A 121 5.86 2.44 -12.51
C LEU A 121 4.90 1.46 -11.81
N GLY A 122 3.70 1.25 -12.36
CA GLY A 122 2.73 0.28 -11.85
C GLY A 122 3.28 -1.15 -11.84
N VAL A 123 3.92 -1.57 -12.95
CA VAL A 123 4.62 -2.87 -13.04
C VAL A 123 5.73 -2.97 -12.02
N SER A 124 6.59 -1.95 -11.94
CA SER A 124 7.67 -1.88 -10.96
C SER A 124 7.15 -2.02 -9.53
N GLN A 125 6.14 -1.23 -9.16
CA GLN A 125 5.52 -1.24 -7.83
C GLN A 125 4.90 -2.59 -7.49
N GLY A 126 4.21 -3.21 -8.43
CA GLY A 126 3.63 -4.54 -8.27
C GLY A 126 4.68 -5.61 -7.98
N LEU A 127 5.82 -5.58 -8.68
CA LEU A 127 6.92 -6.52 -8.48
C LEU A 127 7.72 -6.21 -7.21
N THR A 128 8.18 -4.97 -7.04
CA THR A 128 9.12 -4.61 -5.97
C THR A 128 8.45 -4.58 -4.61
N TRP A 129 7.32 -3.90 -4.46
CA TRP A 129 6.61 -3.81 -3.17
C TRP A 129 6.16 -5.19 -2.68
N SER A 130 5.52 -5.99 -3.55
CA SER A 130 5.09 -7.33 -3.18
C SER A 130 6.26 -8.23 -2.80
N THR A 131 7.34 -8.19 -3.57
CA THR A 131 8.50 -9.05 -3.32
C THR A 131 9.22 -8.67 -2.03
N THR A 132 9.40 -7.37 -1.72
CA THR A 132 10.00 -6.96 -0.43
C THR A 132 9.16 -7.37 0.76
N VAL A 133 7.82 -7.37 0.64
CA VAL A 133 6.90 -7.91 1.64
C VAL A 133 7.08 -9.42 1.81
N ILE A 134 7.05 -10.18 0.70
CA ILE A 134 7.22 -11.63 0.72
C ILE A 134 8.56 -12.01 1.36
N MET A 135 9.65 -11.38 0.94
CA MET A 135 10.99 -11.66 1.49
C MET A 135 11.08 -11.40 3.00
N LYS A 136 10.45 -10.34 3.51
CA LYS A 136 10.42 -10.07 4.96
C LYS A 136 9.61 -11.10 5.73
N ILE A 137 8.49 -11.55 5.16
CA ILE A 137 7.69 -12.64 5.74
C ILE A 137 8.51 -13.93 5.80
N ASP A 138 9.22 -14.26 4.71
CA ASP A 138 10.08 -15.43 4.63
C ASP A 138 11.15 -15.44 5.73
N LEU A 139 11.74 -14.27 6.03
CA LEU A 139 12.82 -14.14 7.04
C LEU A 139 12.33 -14.25 8.48
N VAL A 140 11.14 -13.72 8.79
CA VAL A 140 10.69 -13.58 10.19
C VAL A 140 9.85 -14.75 10.70
N GLY A 141 9.29 -15.56 9.80
CA GLY A 141 8.40 -16.66 10.17
C GLY A 141 7.06 -16.20 10.73
N SER A 142 6.26 -17.13 11.29
CA SER A 142 4.86 -16.87 11.66
C SER A 142 4.65 -15.87 12.81
N ARG A 143 5.56 -15.86 13.80
CA ARG A 143 5.38 -15.12 15.07
C ARG A 143 5.51 -13.60 14.96
N GLN A 144 6.24 -13.08 13.95
CA GLN A 144 6.56 -11.65 13.81
C GLN A 144 6.10 -11.04 12.50
N ARG A 145 5.19 -11.70 11.77
CA ARG A 145 4.67 -11.23 10.48
C ARG A 145 3.98 -9.87 10.58
N GLY A 146 3.18 -9.66 11.62
CA GLY A 146 2.48 -8.39 11.83
C GLY A 146 3.46 -7.21 11.99
N LEU A 147 4.47 -7.36 12.82
CA LEU A 147 5.52 -6.35 12.99
C LEU A 147 6.30 -6.12 11.68
N ALA A 148 6.66 -7.19 10.96
CA ALA A 148 7.37 -7.11 9.69
C ALA A 148 6.56 -6.34 8.64
N MET A 149 5.25 -6.58 8.57
CA MET A 149 4.33 -5.86 7.69
C MET A 149 4.20 -4.39 8.09
N GLY A 150 4.03 -4.11 9.38
CA GLY A 150 3.96 -2.74 9.89
C GLY A 150 5.21 -1.91 9.57
N LEU A 151 6.39 -2.47 9.78
CA LEU A 151 7.67 -1.82 9.45
C LEU A 151 7.86 -1.64 7.93
N ASN A 152 7.38 -2.60 7.12
CA ASN A 152 7.42 -2.46 5.67
C ASN A 152 6.59 -1.27 5.18
N GLU A 153 5.35 -1.23 5.61
CA GLU A 153 4.42 -0.18 5.16
C GLU A 153 4.81 1.19 5.73
N PHE A 154 5.24 1.24 7.00
CA PHE A 154 5.78 2.46 7.61
C PHE A 154 6.91 3.07 6.75
N ALA A 155 7.93 2.29 6.42
CA ALA A 155 9.06 2.78 5.63
C ALA A 155 8.63 3.23 4.23
N GLY A 156 7.75 2.47 3.58
CA GLY A 156 7.21 2.80 2.26
C GLY A 156 6.46 4.14 2.28
N TYR A 157 5.49 4.32 3.17
CA TYR A 157 4.65 5.52 3.18
C TYR A 157 5.34 6.76 3.75
N VAL A 158 6.26 6.61 4.70
CA VAL A 158 7.11 7.74 5.12
C VAL A 158 8.01 8.22 3.96
N ALA A 159 8.53 7.28 3.17
CA ALA A 159 9.31 7.64 1.98
C ALA A 159 8.45 8.27 0.87
N VAL A 160 7.19 7.81 0.68
CA VAL A 160 6.21 8.51 -0.18
C VAL A 160 6.04 9.96 0.26
N ALA A 161 5.85 10.19 1.57
CA ALA A 161 5.68 11.54 2.12
C ALA A 161 6.91 12.42 1.91
N ALA A 162 8.09 11.90 2.26
CA ALA A 162 9.35 12.64 2.12
C ALA A 162 9.63 12.99 0.65
N SER A 163 9.38 12.06 -0.28
CA SER A 163 9.56 12.29 -1.71
C SER A 163 8.55 13.31 -2.25
N ALA A 164 7.26 13.22 -1.87
CA ALA A 164 6.24 14.19 -2.28
C ALA A 164 6.56 15.62 -1.80
N LEU A 165 7.05 15.74 -0.56
CA LEU A 165 7.51 17.02 -0.02
C LEU A 165 8.71 17.56 -0.80
N ALA A 166 9.73 16.72 -1.02
CA ALA A 166 10.95 17.12 -1.73
C ALA A 166 10.66 17.55 -3.16
N THR A 167 9.85 16.79 -3.89
CA THR A 167 9.49 17.13 -5.28
C THR A 167 8.63 18.39 -5.38
N GLY A 168 7.68 18.59 -4.46
CA GLY A 168 6.89 19.82 -4.39
C GLY A 168 7.76 21.06 -4.14
N TRP A 169 8.74 20.95 -3.22
CA TRP A 169 9.68 22.03 -2.93
C TRP A 169 10.63 22.32 -4.11
N ILE A 170 11.20 21.28 -4.73
CA ILE A 170 12.08 21.43 -5.90
C ILE A 170 11.29 22.06 -7.07
N ALA A 171 10.08 21.58 -7.33
CA ALA A 171 9.23 22.09 -8.40
C ALA A 171 8.86 23.57 -8.18
N ALA A 172 8.58 23.97 -6.95
CA ALA A 172 8.29 25.36 -6.61
C ALA A 172 9.48 26.31 -6.86
N ARG A 173 10.72 25.80 -6.73
CA ARG A 173 11.94 26.62 -6.86
C ARG A 173 12.56 26.57 -8.26
N TYR A 174 12.48 25.44 -8.94
CA TYR A 174 13.23 25.18 -10.18
C TYR A 174 12.34 24.78 -11.37
N GLY A 175 11.01 24.71 -11.17
CA GLY A 175 10.06 24.29 -12.18
C GLY A 175 9.67 22.82 -12.10
N ILE A 176 8.59 22.47 -12.77
CA ILE A 176 7.95 21.14 -12.72
C ILE A 176 8.86 20.06 -13.36
N ARG A 177 9.62 20.40 -14.40
CA ARG A 177 10.57 19.52 -15.09
C ARG A 177 11.86 20.26 -15.44
N PRO A 178 13.01 19.56 -15.55
CA PRO A 178 13.25 18.13 -15.24
C PRO A 178 13.65 17.90 -13.78
N GLN A 179 13.94 18.96 -13.00
CA GLN A 179 14.66 18.93 -11.73
C GLN A 179 14.07 17.98 -10.66
N PRO A 180 12.76 17.95 -10.39
CA PRO A 180 12.20 17.04 -9.39
C PRO A 180 12.48 15.56 -9.70
N PHE A 181 12.51 15.19 -10.96
CA PHE A 181 12.67 13.80 -11.39
C PHE A 181 14.11 13.25 -11.29
N TYR A 182 15.11 14.12 -11.06
CA TYR A 182 16.46 13.64 -10.72
C TYR A 182 16.48 12.83 -9.43
N LEU A 183 15.59 13.12 -8.48
CA LEU A 183 15.40 12.26 -7.29
C LEU A 183 15.01 10.83 -7.69
N GLY A 184 14.15 10.68 -8.70
CA GLY A 184 13.74 9.36 -9.22
C GLY A 184 14.92 8.58 -9.80
N VAL A 185 15.85 9.25 -10.49
CA VAL A 185 17.09 8.62 -10.98
C VAL A 185 17.90 8.07 -9.81
N VAL A 186 18.08 8.88 -8.74
CA VAL A 186 18.81 8.45 -7.54
C VAL A 186 18.10 7.25 -6.88
N PHE A 187 16.79 7.30 -6.73
CA PHE A 187 16.01 6.22 -6.10
C PHE A 187 16.14 4.90 -6.87
N VAL A 188 16.08 4.95 -8.20
CA VAL A 188 16.22 3.76 -9.05
C VAL A 188 17.62 3.21 -8.98
N ILE A 189 18.65 4.05 -9.10
CA ILE A 189 20.05 3.61 -9.06
C ILE A 189 20.36 2.93 -7.72
N VAL A 190 20.01 3.58 -6.61
CA VAL A 190 20.30 3.05 -5.27
C VAL A 190 19.46 1.80 -5.00
N GLY A 191 18.15 1.82 -5.28
CA GLY A 191 17.27 0.67 -5.09
C GLY A 191 17.68 -0.55 -5.90
N LEU A 192 18.04 -0.36 -7.17
CA LEU A 192 18.54 -1.42 -8.05
C LEU A 192 19.91 -1.94 -7.55
N ALA A 193 20.85 -1.05 -7.25
CA ALA A 193 22.18 -1.44 -6.77
C ALA A 193 22.10 -2.26 -5.48
N LEU A 194 21.32 -1.81 -4.48
CA LEU A 194 21.11 -2.56 -3.25
C LEU A 194 20.49 -3.93 -3.53
N SER A 195 19.48 -3.99 -4.41
CA SER A 195 18.78 -5.23 -4.75
C SER A 195 19.67 -6.23 -5.48
N VAL A 196 20.56 -5.76 -6.38
CA VAL A 196 21.49 -6.63 -7.13
C VAL A 196 22.65 -7.07 -6.26
N LEU A 197 23.29 -6.14 -5.54
CA LEU A 197 24.59 -6.38 -4.90
C LEU A 197 24.45 -6.94 -3.48
N VAL A 198 23.45 -6.51 -2.72
CA VAL A 198 23.39 -6.76 -1.27
C VAL A 198 22.22 -7.66 -0.87
N VAL A 199 21.05 -7.54 -1.48
CA VAL A 199 19.89 -8.38 -1.17
C VAL A 199 20.17 -9.84 -1.52
N ARG A 200 19.87 -10.74 -0.56
CA ARG A 200 20.02 -12.19 -0.71
C ARG A 200 18.67 -12.84 -0.99
N GLU A 201 18.71 -13.98 -1.70
CA GLU A 201 17.51 -14.79 -1.98
C GLU A 201 16.95 -15.41 -0.70
N THR A 202 15.61 -15.42 -0.55
CA THR A 202 14.94 -15.93 0.67
C THR A 202 14.18 -17.25 0.45
N ARG A 203 14.21 -17.82 -0.74
CA ARG A 203 13.46 -19.05 -1.10
C ARG A 203 13.74 -20.22 -0.17
N GLN A 204 14.99 -20.33 0.32
CA GLN A 204 15.37 -21.40 1.25
C GLN A 204 14.67 -21.29 2.62
N HIS A 205 14.37 -20.08 3.09
CA HIS A 205 13.63 -19.84 4.34
C HIS A 205 12.19 -20.37 4.23
N VAL A 206 11.55 -20.24 3.08
CA VAL A 206 10.20 -20.78 2.81
C VAL A 206 10.20 -22.30 2.88
N SER A 207 11.18 -22.94 2.24
CA SER A 207 11.30 -24.41 2.27
C SER A 207 11.50 -24.92 3.69
N HIS A 208 12.30 -24.20 4.49
CA HIS A 208 12.52 -24.53 5.90
C HIS A 208 11.24 -24.35 6.74
N GLU A 209 10.51 -23.25 6.58
CA GLU A 209 9.23 -23.03 7.27
C GLU A 209 8.19 -24.09 6.90
N SER A 210 8.08 -24.42 5.61
CA SER A 210 7.15 -25.46 5.14
C SER A 210 7.44 -26.84 5.74
N ALA A 211 8.71 -27.18 5.90
CA ALA A 211 9.12 -28.42 6.55
C ALA A 211 8.72 -28.48 8.03
N LEU A 212 8.69 -27.33 8.72
CA LEU A 212 8.29 -27.24 10.13
C LEU A 212 6.77 -27.33 10.35
N LEU A 213 5.96 -26.93 9.36
CA LEU A 213 4.49 -26.85 9.49
C LEU A 213 3.78 -28.18 9.19
N GLY A 214 4.46 -29.18 8.62
CA GLY A 214 3.87 -30.50 8.31
C GLY A 214 2.89 -30.48 7.12
N SER A 215 2.18 -31.60 6.94
CA SER A 215 1.27 -31.82 5.82
C SER A 215 0.01 -30.94 5.88
N PRO A 216 -0.59 -30.58 4.71
CA PRO A 216 -1.85 -29.83 4.64
C PRO A 216 -3.01 -30.57 5.32
N PRO A 217 -4.06 -29.84 5.78
CA PRO A 217 -5.20 -30.46 6.45
C PRO A 217 -5.99 -31.41 5.55
N PRO A 218 -6.65 -32.42 6.13
CA PRO A 218 -7.50 -33.35 5.41
C PRO A 218 -8.71 -32.60 4.79
N GLY A 219 -8.94 -32.80 3.50
CA GLY A 219 -10.08 -32.18 2.79
C GLY A 219 -9.73 -31.46 1.49
N GLY A 220 -8.46 -31.45 1.12
CA GLY A 220 -7.98 -30.85 -0.13
C GLY A 220 -7.86 -29.32 -0.08
N MET A 221 -6.94 -28.79 -0.87
CA MET A 221 -6.77 -27.33 -1.02
C MET A 221 -7.86 -26.78 -1.96
N PRO A 222 -8.51 -25.66 -1.61
CA PRO A 222 -9.42 -25.01 -2.53
C PRO A 222 -8.67 -24.60 -3.80
N THR A 223 -9.31 -24.78 -4.95
CA THR A 223 -8.75 -24.37 -6.23
C THR A 223 -8.58 -22.84 -6.26
N PRO A 224 -7.66 -22.31 -7.08
CA PRO A 224 -7.49 -20.85 -7.22
C PRO A 224 -8.79 -20.12 -7.58
N ARG A 225 -9.65 -20.75 -8.40
CA ARG A 225 -10.97 -20.22 -8.75
C ARG A 225 -11.91 -20.15 -7.54
N GLN A 226 -11.91 -21.17 -6.70
CA GLN A 226 -12.72 -21.19 -5.47
C GLN A 226 -12.23 -20.11 -4.48
N VAL A 227 -10.92 -19.96 -4.30
CA VAL A 227 -10.35 -18.89 -3.44
C VAL A 227 -10.74 -17.52 -3.98
N PHE A 228 -10.64 -17.30 -5.29
CA PHE A 228 -11.05 -16.05 -5.93
C PHE A 228 -12.50 -15.68 -5.60
N TRP A 229 -13.42 -16.57 -5.87
CA TRP A 229 -14.85 -16.32 -5.65
C TRP A 229 -15.22 -16.21 -4.16
N ARG A 230 -14.61 -17.04 -3.30
CA ARG A 230 -14.80 -16.92 -1.84
C ARG A 230 -14.35 -15.54 -1.34
N THR A 231 -13.18 -15.09 -1.75
CA THR A 231 -12.61 -13.81 -1.29
C THR A 231 -13.33 -12.60 -1.91
N THR A 232 -13.88 -12.75 -3.12
CA THR A 232 -14.57 -11.66 -3.83
C THR A 232 -16.02 -11.51 -3.39
N VAL A 233 -16.77 -12.61 -3.19
CA VAL A 233 -18.25 -12.57 -3.08
C VAL A 233 -18.79 -13.43 -1.96
N PHE A 234 -18.41 -14.72 -1.89
CA PHE A 234 -19.18 -15.69 -1.13
C PHE A 234 -18.91 -15.66 0.38
N ASP A 235 -17.66 -15.49 0.80
CA ASP A 235 -17.36 -15.36 2.22
C ASP A 235 -17.70 -13.96 2.71
N ARG A 236 -18.52 -13.86 3.75
CA ARG A 236 -19.01 -12.57 4.27
C ARG A 236 -17.87 -11.69 4.79
N ASN A 237 -16.89 -12.28 5.46
CA ASN A 237 -15.76 -11.54 6.03
C ASN A 237 -14.77 -11.17 4.92
N LEU A 238 -14.34 -12.14 4.10
CA LEU A 238 -13.34 -11.89 3.06
C LEU A 238 -13.85 -10.92 1.99
N SER A 239 -15.14 -11.01 1.59
CA SER A 239 -15.71 -10.07 0.62
C SER A 239 -15.88 -8.66 1.23
N SER A 240 -16.23 -8.56 2.51
CA SER A 240 -16.28 -7.27 3.22
C SER A 240 -14.89 -6.62 3.32
N VAL A 241 -13.86 -7.41 3.60
CA VAL A 241 -12.46 -6.98 3.61
C VAL A 241 -12.02 -6.52 2.22
N SER A 242 -12.37 -7.27 1.17
CA SER A 242 -11.97 -6.94 -0.21
C SER A 242 -12.61 -5.65 -0.70
N GLN A 243 -13.91 -5.43 -0.46
CA GLN A 243 -14.59 -4.19 -0.82
C GLN A 243 -14.07 -2.99 0.00
N ALA A 244 -13.84 -3.16 1.32
CA ALA A 244 -13.28 -2.11 2.14
C ALA A 244 -11.86 -1.74 1.71
N GLY A 245 -11.05 -2.72 1.32
CA GLY A 245 -9.72 -2.50 0.77
C GLY A 245 -9.73 -1.76 -0.57
N LEU A 246 -10.66 -2.12 -1.47
CA LEU A 246 -10.87 -1.42 -2.74
C LEU A 246 -11.22 0.04 -2.48
N VAL A 247 -12.20 0.32 -1.62
CA VAL A 247 -12.66 1.69 -1.33
C VAL A 247 -11.58 2.48 -0.57
N ASN A 248 -10.84 1.86 0.34
CA ASN A 248 -9.72 2.52 1.01
C ASN A 248 -8.65 2.99 0.00
N ASN A 249 -8.35 2.18 -1.01
CA ASN A 249 -7.39 2.55 -2.05
C ASN A 249 -7.98 3.48 -3.12
N LEU A 250 -9.29 3.45 -3.31
CA LEU A 250 -10.04 4.42 -4.10
C LEU A 250 -9.87 5.83 -3.49
N ASN A 251 -9.91 5.94 -2.16
CA ASN A 251 -9.65 7.20 -1.44
C ASN A 251 -8.20 7.68 -1.66
N ASP A 252 -7.21 6.78 -1.64
CA ASP A 252 -5.81 7.13 -1.90
C ASP A 252 -5.62 7.59 -3.36
N GLY A 253 -6.26 6.92 -4.32
CA GLY A 253 -6.26 7.33 -5.73
C GLY A 253 -6.90 8.71 -5.95
N MET A 254 -8.04 8.98 -5.31
CA MET A 254 -8.68 10.29 -5.32
C MET A 254 -7.79 11.36 -4.67
N ALA A 255 -7.25 11.08 -3.48
CA ALA A 255 -6.38 12.03 -2.78
C ALA A 255 -5.11 12.35 -3.58
N TRP A 256 -4.51 11.36 -4.23
CA TRP A 256 -3.37 11.57 -5.12
C TRP A 256 -3.72 12.48 -6.31
N GLY A 257 -4.87 12.25 -6.94
CA GLY A 257 -5.27 12.99 -8.14
C GLY A 257 -5.93 14.33 -7.87
N LEU A 258 -6.96 14.37 -7.01
CA LEU A 258 -7.78 15.57 -6.80
C LEU A 258 -7.25 16.51 -5.73
N PHE A 259 -6.60 16.04 -4.67
CA PHE A 259 -6.14 16.95 -3.60
C PHE A 259 -5.22 18.06 -4.11
N PRO A 260 -4.18 17.80 -4.93
CA PRO A 260 -3.37 18.87 -5.49
C PRO A 260 -4.18 19.91 -6.27
N LEU A 261 -5.22 19.46 -7.00
CA LEU A 261 -6.10 20.34 -7.76
C LEU A 261 -7.02 21.17 -6.86
N VAL A 262 -7.57 20.54 -5.81
CA VAL A 262 -8.42 21.23 -4.81
C VAL A 262 -7.58 22.28 -4.05
N PHE A 263 -6.37 21.96 -3.65
CA PHE A 263 -5.48 22.88 -2.94
C PHE A 263 -5.06 24.04 -3.84
N ALA A 264 -4.71 23.76 -5.10
CA ALA A 264 -4.38 24.81 -6.08
C ALA A 264 -5.59 25.73 -6.35
N ALA A 265 -6.79 25.17 -6.50
CA ALA A 265 -8.03 25.94 -6.68
C ALA A 265 -8.36 26.84 -5.47
N ALA A 266 -7.92 26.45 -4.26
CA ALA A 266 -8.01 27.26 -3.04
C ALA A 266 -6.86 28.29 -2.89
N GLY A 267 -6.02 28.46 -3.92
CA GLY A 267 -4.94 29.45 -3.95
C GLY A 267 -3.66 29.03 -3.24
N MET A 268 -3.48 27.73 -2.93
CA MET A 268 -2.23 27.23 -2.32
C MET A 268 -1.09 27.25 -3.35
N SER A 269 0.08 27.69 -2.91
CA SER A 269 1.31 27.63 -3.71
C SER A 269 1.74 26.17 -3.93
N LEU A 270 2.56 25.92 -4.96
CA LEU A 270 3.05 24.56 -5.27
C LEU A 270 3.84 23.96 -4.09
N ALA A 271 4.58 24.77 -3.33
CA ALA A 271 5.25 24.34 -2.11
C ALA A 271 4.25 23.91 -1.03
N GLN A 272 3.16 24.64 -0.83
CA GLN A 272 2.09 24.30 0.11
C GLN A 272 1.36 23.03 -0.33
N VAL A 273 1.09 22.86 -1.63
CA VAL A 273 0.54 21.61 -2.19
C VAL A 273 1.46 20.44 -1.90
N GLY A 274 2.79 20.60 -2.05
CA GLY A 274 3.78 19.57 -1.71
C GLY A 274 3.71 19.16 -0.23
N VAL A 275 3.61 20.14 0.68
CA VAL A 275 3.44 19.87 2.12
C VAL A 275 2.14 19.11 2.39
N LEU A 276 1.02 19.58 1.86
CA LEU A 276 -0.29 18.95 2.06
C LEU A 276 -0.35 17.54 1.48
N ALA A 277 0.24 17.31 0.29
CA ALA A 277 0.34 16.00 -0.32
C ALA A 277 1.20 15.01 0.49
N ALA A 278 2.17 15.52 1.26
CA ALA A 278 3.02 14.70 2.13
C ALA A 278 2.36 14.33 3.46
N ILE A 279 1.48 15.17 4.01
CA ILE A 279 0.87 14.99 5.34
C ILE A 279 0.04 13.71 5.40
N TYR A 280 -0.79 13.44 4.39
CA TYR A 280 -1.64 12.25 4.37
C TYR A 280 -0.83 10.93 4.45
N PRO A 281 0.11 10.64 3.54
CA PRO A 281 0.91 9.42 3.62
C PRO A 281 1.85 9.38 4.82
N ALA A 282 2.35 10.52 5.32
CA ALA A 282 3.15 10.58 6.53
C ALA A 282 2.34 10.15 7.76
N THR A 283 1.14 10.73 7.92
CA THR A 283 0.25 10.37 9.03
C THR A 283 -0.18 8.90 8.95
N TRP A 284 -0.52 8.44 7.74
CA TRP A 284 -0.83 7.03 7.52
C TRP A 284 0.34 6.13 7.93
N GLY A 285 1.55 6.40 7.41
CA GLY A 285 2.75 5.63 7.74
C GLY A 285 3.02 5.56 9.23
N LEU A 286 2.99 6.70 9.92
CA LEU A 286 3.26 6.79 11.36
C LEU A 286 2.17 6.11 12.21
N ALA A 287 0.90 6.41 11.92
CA ALA A 287 -0.21 5.94 12.74
C ALA A 287 -0.42 4.42 12.68
N GLN A 288 -0.06 3.76 11.56
CA GLN A 288 -0.26 2.32 11.44
C GLN A 288 0.62 1.48 12.38
N LEU A 289 1.71 2.03 12.92
CA LEU A 289 2.49 1.36 13.98
C LEU A 289 1.64 1.15 15.24
N ALA A 290 0.79 2.12 15.57
CA ALA A 290 -0.10 2.04 16.72
C ALA A 290 -1.40 1.28 16.40
N THR A 291 -2.02 1.53 15.24
CA THR A 291 -3.32 0.95 14.88
C THR A 291 -3.24 -0.56 14.63
N GLY A 292 -2.12 -1.08 14.14
CA GLY A 292 -1.88 -2.51 14.04
C GLY A 292 -1.97 -3.20 15.39
N ALA A 293 -1.25 -2.70 16.40
CA ALA A 293 -1.30 -3.21 17.77
C ALA A 293 -2.68 -3.01 18.42
N LEU A 294 -3.35 -1.89 18.12
CA LEU A 294 -4.69 -1.60 18.63
C LEU A 294 -5.71 -2.60 18.08
N SER A 295 -5.59 -3.02 16.82
CA SER A 295 -6.48 -3.99 16.20
C SER A 295 -6.41 -5.38 16.87
N ASP A 296 -5.26 -5.72 17.44
CA ASP A 296 -5.06 -6.98 18.19
C ASP A 296 -5.74 -6.96 19.56
N ARG A 297 -6.15 -5.78 20.05
CA ARG A 297 -6.78 -5.61 21.37
C ARG A 297 -8.26 -5.27 21.26
N SER A 298 -8.63 -4.37 20.35
CA SER A 298 -10.00 -3.85 20.23
C SER A 298 -10.86 -4.60 19.21
N GLY A 299 -10.29 -5.56 18.47
CA GLY A 299 -10.97 -6.28 17.40
C GLY A 299 -10.71 -5.69 16.02
N ARG A 300 -10.95 -6.49 14.98
CA ARG A 300 -10.73 -6.10 13.58
C ARG A 300 -11.88 -5.25 13.04
N LYS A 301 -13.11 -5.73 13.25
CA LYS A 301 -14.32 -5.08 12.73
C LYS A 301 -14.48 -3.64 13.19
N PRO A 302 -14.38 -3.28 14.49
CA PRO A 302 -14.55 -1.90 14.93
C PRO A 302 -13.54 -0.95 14.26
N LEU A 303 -12.26 -1.34 14.16
CA LEU A 303 -11.25 -0.50 13.53
C LEU A 303 -11.52 -0.27 12.05
N ILE A 304 -11.93 -1.30 11.31
CA ILE A 304 -12.28 -1.17 9.89
C ILE A 304 -13.47 -0.21 9.74
N VAL A 305 -14.54 -0.41 10.48
CA VAL A 305 -15.77 0.41 10.38
C VAL A 305 -15.49 1.87 10.74
N TRP A 306 -14.92 2.11 11.91
CA TRP A 306 -14.63 3.47 12.36
C TRP A 306 -13.57 4.14 11.48
N GLY A 307 -12.56 3.40 11.03
CA GLY A 307 -11.55 3.92 10.11
C GLY A 307 -12.14 4.38 8.77
N MET A 308 -13.11 3.63 8.20
CA MET A 308 -13.83 4.06 6.99
C MET A 308 -14.67 5.31 7.23
N TRP A 309 -15.35 5.41 8.37
CA TRP A 309 -16.14 6.60 8.70
C TRP A 309 -15.27 7.82 9.01
N VAL A 310 -14.12 7.63 9.64
CA VAL A 310 -13.12 8.69 9.85
C VAL A 310 -12.57 9.18 8.48
N GLN A 311 -12.31 8.29 7.54
CA GLN A 311 -11.90 8.69 6.18
C GLN A 311 -13.02 9.48 5.47
N ALA A 312 -14.28 9.05 5.57
CA ALA A 312 -15.41 9.78 4.99
C ALA A 312 -15.54 11.20 5.59
N ALA A 313 -15.42 11.33 6.91
CA ALA A 313 -15.42 12.62 7.59
C ALA A 313 -14.22 13.50 7.20
N ALA A 314 -13.04 12.90 7.00
CA ALA A 314 -11.85 13.60 6.53
C ALA A 314 -12.03 14.16 5.12
N ILE A 315 -12.61 13.37 4.20
CA ILE A 315 -12.91 13.81 2.84
C ILE A 315 -13.92 14.97 2.88
N ALA A 316 -14.97 14.87 3.68
CA ALA A 316 -15.94 15.95 3.89
C ALA A 316 -15.25 17.22 4.43
N LEU A 317 -14.35 17.08 5.42
CA LEU A 317 -13.58 18.20 5.95
C LEU A 317 -12.72 18.88 4.90
N VAL A 318 -11.98 18.13 4.08
CA VAL A 318 -11.19 18.68 2.96
C VAL A 318 -12.09 19.39 1.95
N THR A 319 -13.26 18.82 1.64
CA THR A 319 -14.22 19.41 0.68
C THR A 319 -14.77 20.76 1.15
N LEU A 320 -14.96 20.92 2.46
CA LEU A 320 -15.48 22.13 3.08
C LEU A 320 -14.38 23.13 3.49
N ALA A 321 -13.11 22.70 3.50
CA ALA A 321 -12.01 23.54 3.93
C ALA A 321 -11.65 24.58 2.84
N HIS A 322 -11.25 25.76 3.30
CA HIS A 322 -10.76 26.86 2.47
C HIS A 322 -9.43 27.41 2.96
N THR A 323 -8.88 26.84 4.03
CA THR A 323 -7.63 27.29 4.67
C THR A 323 -6.59 26.19 4.70
N PHE A 324 -5.32 26.57 4.72
CA PHE A 324 -4.21 25.63 4.85
C PHE A 324 -4.39 24.72 6.08
N ALA A 325 -4.74 25.29 7.24
CA ALA A 325 -4.97 24.53 8.47
C ALA A 325 -6.11 23.51 8.35
N GLY A 326 -7.21 23.87 7.66
CA GLY A 326 -8.33 22.97 7.40
C GLY A 326 -7.92 21.79 6.50
N PHE A 327 -7.11 22.04 5.47
CA PHE A 327 -6.56 20.99 4.62
C PHE A 327 -5.58 20.08 5.39
N VAL A 328 -4.73 20.65 6.25
CA VAL A 328 -3.86 19.87 7.14
C VAL A 328 -4.69 18.94 8.03
N ALA A 329 -5.71 19.48 8.70
CA ALA A 329 -6.58 18.69 9.59
C ALA A 329 -7.27 17.54 8.83
N GLY A 330 -7.79 17.81 7.63
CA GLY A 330 -8.40 16.80 6.79
C GLY A 330 -7.41 15.72 6.32
N ALA A 331 -6.22 16.11 5.90
CA ALA A 331 -5.17 15.19 5.47
C ALA A 331 -4.68 14.29 6.63
N VAL A 332 -4.51 14.85 7.83
CA VAL A 332 -4.16 14.10 9.05
C VAL A 332 -5.28 13.10 9.39
N LEU A 333 -6.51 13.55 9.40
CA LEU A 333 -7.65 12.69 9.73
C LEU A 333 -7.83 11.56 8.72
N LEU A 334 -7.62 11.83 7.42
CA LEU A 334 -7.62 10.81 6.37
C LEU A 334 -6.51 9.77 6.59
N GLY A 335 -5.31 10.23 6.95
CA GLY A 335 -4.18 9.36 7.26
C GLY A 335 -4.44 8.44 8.45
N ILE A 336 -5.02 8.96 9.53
CA ILE A 336 -5.42 8.19 10.71
C ILE A 336 -6.47 7.14 10.33
N GLY A 337 -7.53 7.53 9.63
CA GLY A 337 -8.58 6.61 9.18
C GLY A 337 -8.02 5.48 8.29
N THR A 338 -7.14 5.81 7.36
CA THR A 338 -6.46 4.82 6.50
C THR A 338 -5.58 3.88 7.29
N ALA A 339 -4.84 4.38 8.28
CA ALA A 339 -4.02 3.58 9.17
C ALA A 339 -4.83 2.60 10.04
N MET A 340 -6.04 2.98 10.45
CA MET A 340 -6.96 2.08 11.17
C MET A 340 -7.43 0.92 10.28
N VAL A 341 -7.63 1.17 9.00
CA VAL A 341 -8.24 0.21 8.06
C VAL A 341 -7.19 -0.75 7.49
N TYR A 342 -6.13 -0.23 6.91
CA TYR A 342 -5.26 -1.01 6.02
C TYR A 342 -4.57 -2.21 6.68
N PRO A 343 -3.83 -2.08 7.80
CA PRO A 343 -3.20 -3.23 8.45
C PRO A 343 -4.24 -4.20 9.01
N THR A 344 -5.39 -3.68 9.45
CA THR A 344 -6.47 -4.46 10.05
C THR A 344 -7.17 -5.36 9.04
N LEU A 345 -7.31 -4.92 7.77
CA LEU A 345 -7.85 -5.75 6.69
C LEU A 345 -6.97 -6.98 6.41
N LEU A 346 -5.65 -6.80 6.38
CA LEU A 346 -4.70 -7.90 6.20
C LEU A 346 -4.74 -8.87 7.38
N ALA A 347 -4.85 -8.37 8.61
CA ALA A 347 -4.99 -9.19 9.80
C ALA A 347 -6.29 -9.99 9.75
N ALA A 348 -7.42 -9.39 9.38
CA ALA A 348 -8.72 -10.06 9.24
C ALA A 348 -8.68 -11.20 8.20
N ILE A 349 -7.97 -11.03 7.07
CA ILE A 349 -7.75 -12.14 6.13
C ILE A 349 -6.94 -13.26 6.80
N GLY A 350 -5.93 -12.88 7.56
CA GLY A 350 -5.10 -13.82 8.33
C GLY A 350 -5.89 -14.66 9.32
N ASP A 351 -6.91 -14.07 9.94
CA ASP A 351 -7.78 -14.71 10.93
C ASP A 351 -8.78 -15.68 10.27
N VAL A 352 -9.27 -15.36 9.06
CA VAL A 352 -10.31 -16.14 8.36
C VAL A 352 -9.73 -17.20 7.41
N ALA A 353 -8.67 -16.87 6.68
CA ALA A 353 -8.12 -17.75 5.67
C ALA A 353 -7.14 -18.75 6.27
N HIS A 354 -7.39 -20.07 6.04
CA HIS A 354 -6.47 -21.12 6.46
C HIS A 354 -5.06 -20.93 5.86
N PRO A 355 -3.97 -21.21 6.59
CA PRO A 355 -2.59 -21.00 6.13
C PRO A 355 -2.28 -21.55 4.74
N SER A 356 -2.86 -22.69 4.37
CA SER A 356 -2.61 -23.36 3.09
C SER A 356 -3.08 -22.57 1.85
N TRP A 357 -4.06 -21.67 1.98
CA TRP A 357 -4.57 -20.85 0.88
C TRP A 357 -4.62 -19.35 1.20
N ARG A 358 -4.14 -18.95 2.37
CA ARG A 358 -4.09 -17.55 2.83
C ARG A 358 -3.36 -16.65 1.86
N ALA A 359 -2.22 -17.10 1.33
CA ALA A 359 -1.45 -16.33 0.35
C ALA A 359 -2.27 -16.01 -0.90
N SER A 360 -3.06 -16.98 -1.39
CA SER A 360 -3.97 -16.79 -2.52
C SER A 360 -5.08 -15.81 -2.19
N ALA A 361 -5.68 -15.86 -0.98
CA ALA A 361 -6.68 -14.90 -0.54
C ALA A 361 -6.13 -13.47 -0.45
N VAL A 362 -4.93 -13.31 0.10
CA VAL A 362 -4.22 -12.02 0.11
C VAL A 362 -3.95 -11.51 -1.32
N GLY A 363 -3.60 -12.39 -2.26
CA GLY A 363 -3.41 -12.04 -3.66
C GLY A 363 -4.69 -11.50 -4.31
N VAL A 364 -5.84 -12.14 -4.07
CA VAL A 364 -7.15 -11.66 -4.55
C VAL A 364 -7.54 -10.33 -3.91
N TYR A 365 -7.36 -10.21 -2.60
CA TYR A 365 -7.56 -8.94 -1.88
C TYR A 365 -6.72 -7.81 -2.47
N ARG A 366 -5.42 -8.05 -2.72
CA ARG A 366 -4.53 -7.04 -3.31
C ARG A 366 -4.92 -6.65 -4.72
N LEU A 367 -5.44 -7.59 -5.53
CA LEU A 367 -5.99 -7.27 -6.84
C LEU A 367 -7.11 -6.23 -6.71
N TRP A 368 -8.11 -6.49 -5.88
CA TRP A 368 -9.24 -5.58 -5.67
C TRP A 368 -8.80 -4.26 -5.04
N ARG A 369 -7.97 -4.33 -4.02
CA ARG A 369 -7.41 -3.15 -3.37
C ARG A 369 -6.68 -2.24 -4.36
N ASP A 370 -5.78 -2.78 -5.17
CA ASP A 370 -4.96 -1.96 -6.06
C ASP A 370 -5.74 -1.46 -7.28
N LEU A 371 -6.79 -2.19 -7.71
CA LEU A 371 -7.78 -1.66 -8.66
C LEU A 371 -8.53 -0.43 -8.11
N GLY A 372 -8.59 -0.27 -6.80
CA GLY A 372 -9.15 0.92 -6.16
C GLY A 372 -8.52 2.22 -6.66
N TYR A 373 -7.21 2.24 -6.95
CA TYR A 373 -6.56 3.40 -7.56
C TYR A 373 -7.21 3.78 -8.90
N ALA A 374 -7.35 2.80 -9.79
CA ALA A 374 -7.90 3.03 -11.12
C ALA A 374 -9.39 3.41 -11.08
N ILE A 375 -10.17 2.67 -10.28
CA ILE A 375 -11.61 2.93 -10.12
C ILE A 375 -11.83 4.29 -9.46
N GLY A 376 -11.02 4.61 -8.44
CA GLY A 376 -11.10 5.88 -7.73
C GLY A 376 -10.77 7.08 -8.61
N ALA A 377 -9.68 7.00 -9.38
CA ALA A 377 -9.28 8.06 -10.29
C ALA A 377 -10.31 8.26 -11.41
N LEU A 378 -10.83 7.16 -12.00
CA LEU A 378 -11.84 7.22 -13.04
C LEU A 378 -13.16 7.81 -12.51
N LEU A 379 -13.65 7.30 -11.39
CA LEU A 379 -14.88 7.79 -10.76
C LEU A 379 -14.77 9.25 -10.35
N ALA A 380 -13.65 9.63 -9.73
CA ALA A 380 -13.38 10.99 -9.33
C ALA A 380 -13.24 11.92 -10.53
N GLY A 381 -12.51 11.51 -11.59
CA GLY A 381 -12.31 12.28 -12.79
C GLY A 381 -13.62 12.54 -13.56
N LEU A 382 -14.38 11.48 -13.86
CA LEU A 382 -15.67 11.59 -14.56
C LEU A 382 -16.67 12.44 -13.79
N THR A 383 -16.74 12.30 -12.47
CA THR A 383 -17.63 13.12 -11.65
C THR A 383 -17.17 14.57 -11.60
N ALA A 384 -15.85 14.80 -11.52
CA ALA A 384 -15.31 16.16 -11.52
C ALA A 384 -15.53 16.88 -12.87
N ASP A 385 -15.45 16.17 -13.99
CA ASP A 385 -15.72 16.71 -15.32
C ASP A 385 -17.20 17.07 -15.50
N ALA A 386 -18.11 16.23 -14.98
CA ALA A 386 -19.54 16.43 -15.14
C ALA A 386 -20.13 17.44 -14.12
N PHE A 387 -19.65 17.43 -12.88
CA PHE A 387 -20.29 18.12 -11.74
C PHE A 387 -19.32 18.96 -10.90
N GLY A 388 -18.04 19.00 -11.26
CA GLY A 388 -17.00 19.75 -10.55
C GLY A 388 -16.30 18.97 -9.43
N LEU A 389 -15.17 19.54 -8.95
CA LEU A 389 -14.31 18.91 -7.96
C LEU A 389 -15.02 18.58 -6.64
N GLN A 390 -15.87 19.49 -6.16
CA GLN A 390 -16.61 19.28 -4.90
C GLN A 390 -17.57 18.09 -4.98
N ALA A 391 -18.30 17.95 -6.10
CA ALA A 391 -19.20 16.82 -6.31
C ALA A 391 -18.45 15.48 -6.33
N ALA A 392 -17.28 15.44 -6.96
CA ALA A 392 -16.41 14.26 -6.94
C ALA A 392 -15.98 13.90 -5.53
N MET A 393 -15.54 14.88 -4.75
CA MET A 393 -15.15 14.69 -3.34
C MET A 393 -16.32 14.15 -2.50
N TRP A 394 -17.51 14.72 -2.62
CA TRP A 394 -18.71 14.23 -1.89
C TRP A 394 -19.10 12.81 -2.30
N LEU A 395 -19.04 12.47 -3.58
CA LEU A 395 -19.33 11.12 -4.07
C LEU A 395 -18.36 10.10 -3.44
N ILE A 396 -17.06 10.38 -3.46
CA ILE A 396 -16.06 9.50 -2.88
C ILE A 396 -16.25 9.37 -1.36
N GLY A 397 -16.54 10.46 -0.66
CA GLY A 397 -16.89 10.46 0.76
C GLY A 397 -18.12 9.59 1.07
N ALA A 398 -19.18 9.69 0.26
CA ALA A 398 -20.39 8.88 0.39
C ALA A 398 -20.12 7.38 0.15
N VAL A 399 -19.34 7.03 -0.89
CA VAL A 399 -18.92 5.65 -1.18
C VAL A 399 -18.10 5.09 -0.01
N THR A 400 -17.22 5.90 0.58
CA THR A 400 -16.40 5.51 1.74
C THR A 400 -17.25 5.26 2.96
N PHE A 401 -18.21 6.15 3.26
CA PHE A 401 -19.17 5.96 4.35
C PHE A 401 -20.01 4.68 4.17
N ALA A 402 -20.54 4.47 2.95
CA ALA A 402 -21.32 3.28 2.60
C ALA A 402 -20.50 1.99 2.74
N SER A 403 -19.22 2.01 2.35
CA SER A 403 -18.29 0.88 2.54
C SER A 403 -18.10 0.52 4.02
N GLY A 404 -17.98 1.54 4.89
CA GLY A 404 -17.99 1.36 6.34
C GLY A 404 -19.27 0.72 6.85
N ALA A 405 -20.45 1.17 6.36
CA ALA A 405 -21.75 0.61 6.71
C ALA A 405 -21.90 -0.86 6.23
N VAL A 406 -21.43 -1.18 5.01
CA VAL A 406 -21.39 -2.57 4.50
C VAL A 406 -20.55 -3.45 5.43
N SER A 407 -19.38 -2.97 5.84
CA SER A 407 -18.50 -3.69 6.78
C SER A 407 -19.18 -3.86 8.16
N ALA A 408 -19.86 -2.84 8.66
CA ALA A 408 -20.59 -2.90 9.93
C ALA A 408 -21.72 -3.96 9.92
N ILE A 409 -22.43 -4.08 8.80
CA ILE A 409 -23.59 -4.99 8.68
C ILE A 409 -23.14 -6.42 8.33
N ARG A 410 -22.24 -6.58 7.36
CA ARG A 410 -21.90 -7.89 6.80
C ARG A 410 -20.77 -8.62 7.54
N MET A 411 -19.78 -7.88 8.03
CA MET A 411 -18.59 -8.49 8.65
C MET A 411 -18.91 -8.92 10.08
N ALA A 412 -18.50 -10.12 10.45
CA ALA A 412 -18.40 -10.55 11.83
C ALA A 412 -17.01 -10.19 12.38
N GLU A 413 -16.87 -10.09 13.73
CA GLU A 413 -15.54 -9.96 14.34
C GLU A 413 -14.71 -11.20 14.02
N THR A 414 -13.47 -10.98 13.57
CA THR A 414 -12.59 -12.07 13.15
C THR A 414 -11.49 -12.38 14.16
N LEU A 415 -11.23 -11.44 15.08
CA LEU A 415 -10.33 -11.71 16.19
C LEU A 415 -10.97 -12.75 17.09
N SER A 416 -10.46 -13.99 17.06
CA SER A 416 -10.90 -15.02 17.99
C SER A 416 -10.44 -14.64 19.40
N VAL A 417 -11.36 -14.34 20.29
CA VAL A 417 -11.14 -14.21 21.74
C VAL A 417 -10.88 -15.62 22.35
N ALA A 418 -10.28 -16.51 21.60
CA ALA A 418 -9.92 -17.83 22.08
C ALA A 418 -8.57 -17.76 22.77
N SER A 419 -8.60 -17.96 24.09
CA SER A 419 -7.49 -18.26 24.99
C SER A 419 -6.91 -17.16 25.85
N SER A 420 -7.72 -16.28 26.41
CA SER A 420 -7.34 -15.60 27.67
C SER A 420 -8.10 -16.11 28.90
N ARG A 421 -8.67 -17.32 28.83
CA ARG A 421 -9.03 -18.02 30.08
C ARG A 421 -7.84 -18.86 30.49
N PRO A 422 -7.20 -18.60 31.66
CA PRO A 422 -6.29 -19.55 32.27
C PRO A 422 -7.10 -20.82 32.48
N SER A 423 -6.54 -21.96 32.02
CA SER A 423 -7.06 -23.26 32.43
C SER A 423 -7.13 -23.27 33.97
N GLU A 424 -8.35 -23.31 34.49
CA GLU A 424 -8.55 -23.68 35.88
C GLU A 424 -7.77 -24.99 36.11
N ARG A 425 -6.75 -24.86 36.92
CA ARG A 425 -6.04 -26.04 37.44
C ARG A 425 -7.09 -26.94 38.09
N SER A 426 -7.29 -28.09 37.51
CA SER A 426 -7.84 -29.22 38.23
C SER A 426 -6.96 -29.46 39.46
N LEU A 427 -7.39 -28.91 40.58
CA LEU A 427 -7.06 -29.42 41.87
C LEU A 427 -7.77 -30.77 41.96
N VAL A 428 -7.04 -31.85 41.78
CA VAL A 428 -7.43 -33.18 42.24
C VAL A 428 -6.41 -33.53 43.28
N PHE A 429 -6.97 -33.88 44.44
CA PHE A 429 -6.36 -34.35 45.64
C PHE A 429 -5.41 -35.53 45.45
#